data_6217e111b336c0f242d6267d2e66d7b1
#
_entry.id   6217e111b336c0f242d6267d2e66d7b1
#
_cell.length_a   1.000
_cell.length_b   1.000
_cell.length_c   1.000
_cell.angle_alpha   90.00
_cell.angle_beta   90.00
_cell.angle_gamma   90.00
#
_symmetry.space_group_name_H-M   'P 1'
#
loop_
_entity.id
_entity.type
_entity.pdbx_description
1 polymer ?
#
loop_
_entity_poly.entity_id
_entity_poly.type
_entity_poly.pdbx_seq_one_letter_code
_entity_poly.pdbx_strand_id
1 'polypeptide(L)'
;MSTLAEVRLWGKTIGAVSLQDGEEVASFEYDGAFAQSGIQVAPMVMPLSRRVYRFPELSRPAFHGLPGLLADSLPDKFGNALIDAWLASQGRQPGSFNAVERLCYTGERGMGALEFAPAIGPRAKLTTPIEVGKLVELASEVLAHRNNLQASFAAEGREDALRDILRVGTSAGGARAKAIIAWNPKTNEVRSGQVKAGKGFEYWLLKFDGVSGNKDKELEDPKGYGMIEYAY
;
A
#
# COMPACT_ATOMS: atom_id res chain seq x y z
N MET A 1 22.89 10.13 -1.07
CA MET A 1 21.68 10.78 -1.66
C MET A 1 20.56 10.72 -0.62
N SER A 2 19.49 11.45 -0.75
CA SER A 2 18.34 11.37 0.16
C SER A 2 17.11 10.96 -0.63
N THR A 3 16.24 10.14 -0.01
CA THR A 3 14.92 9.86 -0.54
C THR A 3 13.95 10.92 -0.03
N LEU A 4 13.18 11.53 -0.93
CA LEU A 4 12.23 12.60 -0.63
C LEU A 4 10.86 12.25 -1.18
N ALA A 5 9.82 12.47 -0.39
CA ALA A 5 8.43 12.43 -0.85
C ALA A 5 7.68 13.69 -0.43
N GLU A 6 6.97 14.28 -1.37
CA GLU A 6 5.94 15.27 -1.10
C GLU A 6 4.72 14.56 -0.49
N VAL A 7 4.18 15.11 0.58
CA VAL A 7 2.99 14.61 1.26
C VAL A 7 1.82 15.52 0.93
N ARG A 8 0.73 14.92 0.43
CA ARG A 8 -0.49 15.64 0.04
C ARG A 8 -1.67 15.13 0.84
N LEU A 9 -2.63 16.00 1.05
CA LEU A 9 -3.93 15.73 1.63
C LEU A 9 -5.00 16.12 0.61
N TRP A 10 -5.71 15.13 0.04
CA TRP A 10 -6.69 15.35 -1.04
C TRP A 10 -6.14 16.20 -2.19
N GLY A 11 -4.96 15.83 -2.67
CA GLY A 11 -4.27 16.50 -3.77
C GLY A 11 -3.58 17.82 -3.43
N LYS A 12 -3.71 18.34 -2.19
CA LYS A 12 -3.01 19.57 -1.74
C LYS A 12 -1.76 19.22 -0.96
N THR A 13 -0.63 19.80 -1.31
CA THR A 13 0.62 19.66 -0.59
C THR A 13 0.47 20.15 0.85
N ILE A 14 0.80 19.28 1.81
CA ILE A 14 0.82 19.60 3.23
C ILE A 14 2.23 19.62 3.82
N GLY A 15 3.20 19.02 3.13
CA GLY A 15 4.58 18.97 3.58
C GLY A 15 5.43 18.01 2.76
N ALA A 16 6.60 17.71 3.28
CA ALA A 16 7.54 16.77 2.68
C ALA A 16 8.19 15.91 3.76
N VAL A 17 8.48 14.65 3.40
CA VAL A 17 9.24 13.73 4.24
C VAL A 17 10.50 13.30 3.51
N SER A 18 11.63 13.28 4.22
CA SER A 18 12.92 12.86 3.68
C SER A 18 13.60 11.86 4.58
N LEU A 19 14.33 10.93 3.97
CA LEU A 19 15.22 10.00 4.65
C LEU A 19 16.60 10.07 3.97
N GLN A 20 17.63 10.45 4.73
CA GLN A 20 19.00 10.51 4.22
C GLN A 20 19.63 9.11 4.19
N ASP A 21 20.52 8.88 3.24
CA ASP A 21 21.27 7.61 3.16
C ASP A 21 22.08 7.41 4.46
N GLY A 22 21.94 6.21 5.01
CA GLY A 22 22.56 5.83 6.28
C GLY A 22 21.82 6.30 7.53
N GLU A 23 20.77 7.12 7.40
CA GLU A 23 19.88 7.45 8.52
C GLU A 23 18.72 6.47 8.61
N GLU A 24 18.25 6.28 9.82
CA GLU A 24 17.10 5.42 10.10
C GLU A 24 15.84 6.20 10.46
N VAL A 25 15.95 7.51 10.73
CA VAL A 25 14.84 8.40 11.10
C VAL A 25 14.60 9.41 10.03
N ALA A 26 13.39 9.38 9.48
CA ALA A 26 12.94 10.37 8.53
C ALA A 26 12.67 11.74 9.19
N SER A 27 12.82 12.78 8.40
CA SER A 27 12.52 14.16 8.76
C SER A 27 11.25 14.59 7.99
N PHE A 28 10.29 15.17 8.68
CA PHE A 28 9.08 15.74 8.09
C PHE A 28 8.99 17.23 8.37
N GLU A 29 8.60 18.01 7.36
CA GLU A 29 8.34 19.44 7.49
C GLU A 29 7.03 19.78 6.79
N TYR A 30 6.20 20.62 7.43
CA TYR A 30 5.00 21.14 6.80
C TYR A 30 5.35 22.16 5.71
N ASP A 31 4.57 22.15 4.63
CA ASP A 31 4.59 23.24 3.64
C ASP A 31 4.26 24.58 4.32
N GLY A 32 4.93 25.64 3.89
CA GLY A 32 4.81 26.95 4.52
C GLY A 32 3.40 27.54 4.47
N ALA A 33 2.66 27.30 3.38
CA ALA A 33 1.28 27.77 3.26
C ALA A 33 0.33 26.89 4.10
N PHE A 34 0.58 25.58 4.10
CA PHE A 34 -0.22 24.66 4.93
C PHE A 34 -0.02 24.92 6.43
N ALA A 35 1.19 25.25 6.86
CA ALA A 35 1.49 25.58 8.26
C ALA A 35 0.69 26.80 8.76
N GLN A 36 0.17 27.63 7.86
CA GLN A 36 -0.67 28.80 8.18
C GLN A 36 -2.18 28.56 7.98
N SER A 37 -2.57 27.38 7.49
CA SER A 37 -3.96 27.05 7.13
C SER A 37 -4.90 26.88 8.33
N GLY A 38 -4.35 26.61 9.53
CA GLY A 38 -5.12 26.24 10.71
C GLY A 38 -5.65 24.80 10.71
N ILE A 39 -5.42 24.01 9.63
CA ILE A 39 -5.89 22.62 9.51
C ILE A 39 -4.91 21.70 10.22
N GLN A 40 -5.27 21.21 11.39
CA GLN A 40 -4.44 20.32 12.22
C GLN A 40 -4.63 18.85 11.82
N VAL A 41 -3.61 18.23 11.24
CA VAL A 41 -3.65 16.79 10.84
C VAL A 41 -3.10 15.87 11.93
N ALA A 42 -2.21 16.36 12.78
CA ALA A 42 -1.64 15.62 13.91
C ALA A 42 -1.36 16.55 15.11
N PRO A 43 -2.40 17.18 15.70
CA PRO A 43 -2.25 18.28 16.65
C PRO A 43 -1.48 17.94 17.93
N MET A 44 -1.53 16.67 18.35
CA MET A 44 -0.91 16.24 19.60
C MET A 44 0.60 16.10 19.50
N VAL A 45 1.10 15.62 18.35
CA VAL A 45 2.53 15.26 18.19
C VAL A 45 3.24 16.09 17.14
N MET A 46 2.50 16.60 16.16
CA MET A 46 3.02 17.46 15.08
C MET A 46 2.08 18.65 14.86
N PRO A 47 1.92 19.57 15.86
CA PRO A 47 1.14 20.80 15.65
C PRO A 47 1.74 21.63 14.51
N LEU A 48 0.90 22.38 13.80
CA LEU A 48 1.37 23.22 12.68
C LEU A 48 2.51 24.14 13.11
N SER A 49 3.64 24.01 12.46
CA SER A 49 4.80 24.88 12.63
C SER A 49 5.76 24.74 11.45
N ARG A 50 6.77 25.61 11.35
CA ARG A 50 7.84 25.53 10.36
C ARG A 50 9.06 24.70 10.84
N ARG A 51 8.93 24.00 11.97
CA ARG A 51 10.02 23.14 12.48
C ARG A 51 10.04 21.80 11.72
N VAL A 52 11.22 21.23 11.66
CA VAL A 52 11.40 19.85 11.21
C VAL A 52 11.00 18.90 12.35
N TYR A 53 10.18 17.90 12.04
CA TYR A 53 9.73 16.86 12.95
C TYR A 53 10.53 15.59 12.73
N ARG A 54 11.10 15.05 13.81
CA ARG A 54 11.82 13.76 13.84
C ARG A 54 11.44 13.05 15.13
N PHE A 55 11.26 11.73 15.05
CA PHE A 55 10.81 10.90 16.18
C PHE A 55 11.72 9.67 16.34
N PRO A 56 12.97 9.87 16.83
CA PRO A 56 13.92 8.77 17.02
C PRO A 56 13.50 7.78 18.11
N GLU A 57 12.63 8.21 19.02
CA GLU A 57 12.10 7.43 20.15
C GLU A 57 11.02 6.42 19.73
N LEU A 58 10.41 6.57 18.55
CA LEU A 58 9.37 5.65 18.09
C LEU A 58 9.95 4.28 17.73
N SER A 59 9.20 3.23 18.07
CA SER A 59 9.53 1.84 17.76
C SER A 59 9.79 1.63 16.27
N ARG A 60 11.00 1.19 15.90
CA ARG A 60 11.36 0.92 14.50
C ARG A 60 10.51 -0.15 13.84
N PRO A 61 10.23 -1.29 14.49
CA PRO A 61 9.36 -2.31 13.91
C PRO A 61 7.94 -1.81 13.59
N ALA A 62 7.43 -0.83 14.37
CA ALA A 62 6.07 -0.32 14.19
C ALA A 62 5.99 0.90 13.27
N PHE A 63 6.96 1.82 13.37
CA PHE A 63 6.90 3.12 12.67
C PHE A 63 7.89 3.23 11.52
N HIS A 64 8.83 2.29 11.37
CA HIS A 64 9.84 2.26 10.31
C HIS A 64 10.66 3.56 10.16
N GLY A 65 10.83 4.29 11.28
CA GLY A 65 11.52 5.58 11.31
C GLY A 65 10.71 6.77 10.84
N LEU A 66 9.44 6.59 10.52
CA LEU A 66 8.52 7.65 10.11
C LEU A 66 7.76 8.26 11.30
N PRO A 67 7.28 9.51 11.20
CA PRO A 67 6.22 10.02 12.05
C PRO A 67 4.97 9.13 11.98
N GLY A 68 4.26 8.96 13.10
CA GLY A 68 3.09 8.07 13.19
C GLY A 68 2.03 8.34 12.11
N LEU A 69 1.75 9.61 11.83
CA LEU A 69 0.83 10.02 10.74
C LEU A 69 1.19 9.40 9.38
N LEU A 70 2.49 9.31 9.06
CA LEU A 70 2.97 8.77 7.79
C LEU A 70 3.13 7.25 7.85
N ALA A 71 3.55 6.73 9.01
CA ALA A 71 3.72 5.29 9.21
C ALA A 71 2.40 4.52 9.04
N ASP A 72 1.26 5.13 9.41
CA ASP A 72 -0.07 4.57 9.22
C ASP A 72 -0.45 4.39 7.73
N SER A 73 0.20 5.11 6.83
CA SER A 73 0.03 4.98 5.38
C SER A 73 0.92 3.92 4.75
N LEU A 74 1.82 3.29 5.52
CA LEU A 74 2.68 2.24 5.00
C LEU A 74 1.87 0.99 4.64
N PRO A 75 2.30 0.25 3.62
CA PRO A 75 1.74 -1.04 3.29
C PRO A 75 1.79 -2.02 4.47
N ASP A 76 0.73 -2.78 4.64
CA ASP A 76 0.67 -3.89 5.59
C ASP A 76 1.56 -5.07 5.14
N LYS A 77 1.48 -6.19 5.85
CA LYS A 77 2.29 -7.38 5.55
C LYS A 77 2.06 -7.92 4.14
N PHE A 78 0.81 -7.91 3.66
CA PHE A 78 0.49 -8.33 2.31
C PHE A 78 0.96 -7.30 1.28
N GLY A 79 0.68 -6.03 1.50
CA GLY A 79 1.14 -4.94 0.64
C GLY A 79 2.67 -4.89 0.52
N ASN A 80 3.42 -5.17 1.59
CA ASN A 80 4.87 -5.29 1.54
C ASN A 80 5.33 -6.49 0.68
N ALA A 81 4.63 -7.64 0.75
CA ALA A 81 4.93 -8.76 -0.13
C ALA A 81 4.69 -8.43 -1.61
N LEU A 82 3.66 -7.63 -1.90
CA LEU A 82 3.41 -7.13 -3.26
C LEU A 82 4.50 -6.17 -3.75
N ILE A 83 5.00 -5.29 -2.89
CA ILE A 83 6.14 -4.42 -3.22
C ILE A 83 7.37 -5.27 -3.55
N ASP A 84 7.67 -6.27 -2.73
CA ASP A 84 8.83 -7.13 -2.93
C ASP A 84 8.71 -7.94 -4.23
N ALA A 85 7.51 -8.43 -4.57
CA ALA A 85 7.23 -9.09 -5.85
C ALA A 85 7.42 -8.13 -7.04
N TRP A 86 6.95 -6.91 -6.91
CA TRP A 86 7.13 -5.87 -7.93
C TRP A 86 8.60 -5.51 -8.12
N LEU A 87 9.36 -5.33 -7.02
CA LEU A 87 10.81 -5.08 -7.08
C LEU A 87 11.54 -6.22 -7.78
N ALA A 88 11.21 -7.47 -7.44
CA ALA A 88 11.78 -8.65 -8.08
C ALA A 88 11.50 -8.67 -9.59
N SER A 89 10.29 -8.30 -10.03
CA SER A 89 9.94 -8.20 -11.45
C SER A 89 10.73 -7.11 -12.20
N GLN A 90 11.23 -6.11 -11.47
CA GLN A 90 12.10 -5.05 -12.00
C GLN A 90 13.60 -5.38 -11.88
N GLY A 91 13.96 -6.62 -11.48
CA GLY A 91 15.34 -7.04 -11.26
C GLY A 91 16.00 -6.44 -10.01
N ARG A 92 15.21 -5.85 -9.09
CA ARG A 92 15.69 -5.28 -7.81
C ARG A 92 15.55 -6.29 -6.68
N GLN A 93 16.38 -6.16 -5.66
CA GLN A 93 16.28 -7.02 -4.48
C GLN A 93 15.00 -6.74 -3.70
N PRO A 94 14.23 -7.77 -3.29
CA PRO A 94 13.16 -7.64 -2.32
C PRO A 94 13.65 -6.94 -1.05
N GLY A 95 12.83 -6.08 -0.46
CA GLY A 95 13.21 -5.33 0.72
C GLY A 95 14.14 -4.13 0.49
N SER A 96 14.56 -3.86 -0.77
CA SER A 96 15.47 -2.74 -1.08
C SER A 96 14.84 -1.35 -0.91
N PHE A 97 13.51 -1.25 -0.80
CA PHE A 97 12.84 0.02 -0.54
C PHE A 97 12.94 0.42 0.93
N ASN A 98 13.37 1.66 1.17
CA ASN A 98 13.22 2.30 2.47
C ASN A 98 11.76 2.73 2.72
N ALA A 99 11.47 3.24 3.92
CA ALA A 99 10.11 3.61 4.31
C ALA A 99 9.51 4.73 3.44
N VAL A 100 10.30 5.72 3.02
CA VAL A 100 9.85 6.82 2.16
C VAL A 100 9.57 6.32 0.73
N GLU A 101 10.40 5.42 0.20
CA GLU A 101 10.14 4.77 -1.10
C GLU A 101 8.85 3.94 -1.07
N ARG A 102 8.53 3.27 0.06
CA ARG A 102 7.27 2.54 0.24
C ARG A 102 6.06 3.47 0.24
N LEU A 103 6.16 4.66 0.83
CA LEU A 103 5.14 5.70 0.70
C LEU A 103 4.97 6.15 -0.76
N CYS A 104 6.06 6.39 -1.47
CA CYS A 104 6.03 6.73 -2.90
C CYS A 104 5.44 5.59 -3.76
N TYR A 105 5.69 4.33 -3.40
CA TYR A 105 5.05 3.19 -4.07
C TYR A 105 3.54 3.20 -3.85
N THR A 106 3.08 3.51 -2.64
CA THR A 106 1.65 3.68 -2.35
C THR A 106 1.07 4.83 -3.17
N GLY A 107 1.75 5.97 -3.22
CA GLY A 107 1.35 7.13 -4.02
C GLY A 107 -0.07 7.59 -3.68
N GLU A 108 -0.93 7.69 -4.69
CA GLU A 108 -2.36 8.06 -4.57
C GLU A 108 -3.27 6.84 -4.32
N ARG A 109 -2.71 5.63 -4.21
CA ARG A 109 -3.47 4.37 -4.10
C ARG A 109 -3.76 3.95 -2.66
N GLY A 110 -3.29 4.70 -1.67
CA GLY A 110 -3.56 4.44 -0.27
C GLY A 110 -5.05 4.60 0.08
N MET A 111 -5.51 3.85 1.09
CA MET A 111 -6.91 3.96 1.58
C MET A 111 -7.17 5.23 2.39
N GLY A 112 -6.12 5.89 2.87
CA GLY A 112 -6.23 7.12 3.65
C GLY A 112 -6.39 8.37 2.79
N ALA A 113 -6.39 9.52 3.46
CA ALA A 113 -6.47 10.82 2.81
C ALA A 113 -5.09 11.35 2.36
N LEU A 114 -4.00 10.70 2.78
CA LEU A 114 -2.66 11.09 2.39
C LEU A 114 -2.25 10.45 1.07
N GLU A 115 -1.61 11.27 0.24
CA GLU A 115 -1.03 10.90 -1.04
C GLU A 115 0.46 11.26 -1.04
N PHE A 116 1.27 10.52 -1.80
CA PHE A 116 2.72 10.68 -1.83
C PHE A 116 3.24 10.83 -3.25
N ALA A 117 4.12 11.82 -3.47
CA ALA A 117 4.72 12.06 -4.77
C ALA A 117 6.27 12.16 -4.65
N PRO A 118 7.03 11.66 -5.64
CA PRO A 118 6.56 11.04 -6.88
C PRO A 118 5.98 9.64 -6.66
N ALA A 119 4.91 9.29 -7.36
CA ALA A 119 4.39 7.93 -7.36
C ALA A 119 5.29 7.02 -8.21
N ILE A 120 5.91 6.01 -7.58
CA ILE A 120 6.87 5.09 -8.23
C ILE A 120 6.31 3.68 -8.45
N GLY A 121 5.14 3.39 -7.91
CA GLY A 121 4.46 2.09 -8.06
C GLY A 121 3.84 1.87 -9.45
N PRO A 122 3.31 0.67 -9.71
CA PRO A 122 2.66 0.37 -10.97
C PRO A 122 1.45 1.28 -11.20
N ARG A 123 1.35 1.84 -12.41
CA ARG A 123 0.19 2.67 -12.77
C ARG A 123 -1.01 1.78 -13.07
N ALA A 124 -2.10 1.94 -12.34
CA ALA A 124 -3.35 1.30 -12.65
C ALA A 124 -3.94 1.92 -13.94
N LYS A 125 -4.13 1.10 -14.99
CA LYS A 125 -4.91 1.51 -16.17
C LYS A 125 -6.39 1.37 -15.84
N LEU A 126 -7.17 2.40 -16.15
CA LEU A 126 -8.57 2.61 -15.76
C LEU A 126 -9.57 1.55 -16.22
N THR A 127 -9.26 0.70 -17.19
CA THR A 127 -10.26 0.05 -18.03
C THR A 127 -10.19 -1.47 -18.12
N THR A 128 -9.25 -2.13 -17.47
CA THR A 128 -9.13 -3.58 -17.61
C THR A 128 -9.99 -4.29 -16.57
N PRO A 129 -10.95 -5.13 -16.98
CA PRO A 129 -11.68 -6.02 -16.08
C PRO A 129 -10.73 -6.95 -15.31
N ILE A 130 -11.10 -7.31 -14.11
CA ILE A 130 -10.31 -8.14 -13.21
C ILE A 130 -11.13 -9.39 -12.86
N GLU A 131 -10.51 -10.57 -12.96
CA GLU A 131 -11.09 -11.82 -12.52
C GLU A 131 -10.78 -12.08 -11.04
N VAL A 132 -11.78 -11.91 -10.17
CA VAL A 132 -11.62 -12.04 -8.72
C VAL A 132 -11.08 -13.42 -8.31
N GLY A 133 -11.50 -14.50 -8.99
CA GLY A 133 -11.03 -15.84 -8.70
C GLY A 133 -9.51 -16.00 -8.84
N LYS A 134 -8.92 -15.36 -9.83
CA LYS A 134 -7.46 -15.37 -10.02
C LYS A 134 -6.70 -14.58 -8.97
N LEU A 135 -7.32 -13.58 -8.34
CA LEU A 135 -6.67 -12.78 -7.30
C LEU A 135 -6.31 -13.60 -6.06
N VAL A 136 -7.14 -14.58 -5.68
CA VAL A 136 -6.89 -15.46 -4.53
C VAL A 136 -5.68 -16.38 -4.80
N GLU A 137 -5.60 -16.95 -6.00
CA GLU A 137 -4.46 -17.80 -6.42
C GLU A 137 -3.17 -16.97 -6.41
N LEU A 138 -3.20 -15.78 -7.01
CA LEU A 138 -2.06 -14.87 -7.07
C LEU A 138 -1.61 -14.37 -5.69
N ALA A 139 -2.56 -14.06 -4.81
CA ALA A 139 -2.24 -13.67 -3.43
C ALA A 139 -1.55 -14.82 -2.69
N SER A 140 -2.01 -16.05 -2.87
CA SER A 140 -1.37 -17.25 -2.31
C SER A 140 0.03 -17.44 -2.87
N GLU A 141 0.23 -17.26 -4.18
CA GLU A 141 1.52 -17.37 -4.83
C GLU A 141 2.52 -16.32 -4.32
N VAL A 142 2.11 -15.05 -4.24
CA VAL A 142 2.96 -13.96 -3.70
C VAL A 142 3.39 -14.27 -2.27
N LEU A 143 2.49 -14.76 -1.42
CA LEU A 143 2.80 -15.07 -0.03
C LEU A 143 3.64 -16.33 0.14
N ALA A 144 3.41 -17.36 -0.69
CA ALA A 144 4.17 -18.61 -0.63
C ALA A 144 5.63 -18.45 -1.11
N HIS A 145 5.86 -17.63 -2.12
CA HIS A 145 7.15 -17.46 -2.77
C HIS A 145 7.96 -16.24 -2.32
N ARG A 146 7.68 -15.68 -1.14
CA ARG A 146 8.38 -14.50 -0.59
C ARG A 146 9.90 -14.56 -0.67
N ASN A 147 10.47 -15.77 -0.50
CA ASN A 147 11.92 -15.98 -0.47
C ASN A 147 12.53 -16.24 -1.86
N ASN A 148 11.72 -16.43 -2.90
CA ASN A 148 12.19 -16.75 -4.26
C ASN A 148 11.32 -16.13 -5.37
N LEU A 149 10.91 -14.87 -5.18
CA LEU A 149 10.00 -14.15 -6.06
C LEU A 149 10.56 -14.00 -7.49
N GLN A 150 11.87 -13.80 -7.64
CA GLN A 150 12.50 -13.64 -8.96
C GLN A 150 12.33 -14.88 -9.86
N ALA A 151 12.48 -16.08 -9.30
CA ALA A 151 12.31 -17.32 -10.07
C ALA A 151 10.83 -17.62 -10.35
N SER A 152 9.94 -17.25 -9.43
CA SER A 152 8.51 -17.55 -9.53
C SER A 152 7.79 -16.73 -10.61
N PHE A 153 8.16 -15.47 -10.80
CA PHE A 153 7.49 -14.57 -11.74
C PHE A 153 8.20 -14.40 -13.09
N ALA A 154 9.35 -15.06 -13.29
CA ALA A 154 10.07 -15.09 -14.58
C ALA A 154 9.42 -16.03 -15.63
N ALA A 155 8.42 -16.84 -15.27
CA ALA A 155 7.76 -17.75 -16.17
C ALA A 155 6.74 -17.01 -17.07
N GLU A 156 6.71 -17.41 -18.34
CA GLU A 156 5.85 -16.84 -19.39
C GLU A 156 4.37 -16.82 -18.97
N GLY A 157 3.69 -15.68 -19.13
CA GLY A 157 2.26 -15.49 -18.78
C GLY A 157 1.96 -15.05 -17.35
N ARG A 158 2.94 -15.01 -16.44
CA ARG A 158 2.74 -14.60 -15.05
C ARG A 158 2.86 -13.08 -14.83
N GLU A 159 3.47 -12.36 -15.76
CA GLU A 159 3.60 -10.90 -15.65
C GLU A 159 2.25 -10.17 -15.62
N ASP A 160 1.28 -10.61 -16.43
CA ASP A 160 -0.05 -10.01 -16.47
C ASP A 160 -0.83 -10.29 -15.18
N ALA A 161 -0.73 -11.50 -14.67
CA ALA A 161 -1.33 -11.90 -13.40
C ALA A 161 -0.75 -11.10 -12.22
N LEU A 162 0.59 -10.99 -12.13
CA LEU A 162 1.24 -10.15 -11.13
C LEU A 162 0.79 -8.68 -11.27
N ARG A 163 0.66 -8.19 -12.49
CA ARG A 163 0.18 -6.83 -12.74
C ARG A 163 -1.24 -6.61 -12.22
N ASP A 164 -2.12 -7.59 -12.32
CA ASP A 164 -3.50 -7.49 -11.86
C ASP A 164 -3.58 -7.45 -10.32
N ILE A 165 -2.84 -8.30 -9.61
CA ILE A 165 -2.82 -8.24 -8.14
C ILE A 165 -2.14 -6.96 -7.63
N LEU A 166 -1.11 -6.46 -8.32
CA LEU A 166 -0.46 -5.20 -7.99
C LEU A 166 -1.37 -3.97 -8.18
N ARG A 167 -2.36 -4.08 -9.06
CA ARG A 167 -3.33 -3.00 -9.32
C ARG A 167 -4.41 -2.89 -8.26
N VAL A 168 -4.71 -3.97 -7.55
CA VAL A 168 -5.82 -4.04 -6.58
C VAL A 168 -5.32 -4.21 -5.16
N GLY A 169 -4.14 -4.81 -4.99
CA GLY A 169 -3.50 -5.03 -3.71
C GLY A 169 -2.86 -3.76 -3.20
N THR A 170 -3.41 -3.18 -2.16
CA THR A 170 -2.81 -2.09 -1.40
C THR A 170 -2.98 -2.33 0.08
N SER A 171 -2.33 -1.46 0.80
CA SER A 171 -2.42 -1.26 2.20
C SER A 171 -3.80 -0.77 2.62
N ALA A 172 -4.63 -1.68 3.08
CA ALA A 172 -5.90 -1.37 3.72
C ALA A 172 -5.89 -1.66 5.24
N GLY A 173 -4.68 -1.79 5.80
CA GLY A 173 -4.45 -2.20 7.19
C GLY A 173 -4.77 -3.68 7.45
N GLY A 174 -4.13 -4.27 8.47
CA GLY A 174 -4.29 -5.68 8.83
C GLY A 174 -3.43 -6.65 8.01
N ALA A 175 -3.27 -7.89 8.49
CA ALA A 175 -2.31 -8.85 7.97
C ALA A 175 -2.83 -9.71 6.82
N ARG A 176 -4.15 -9.82 6.63
CA ARG A 176 -4.76 -10.68 5.61
C ARG A 176 -4.65 -10.08 4.21
N ALA A 177 -4.46 -10.94 3.22
CA ALA A 177 -4.51 -10.58 1.81
C ALA A 177 -5.88 -10.01 1.45
N LYS A 178 -5.88 -8.86 0.79
CA LYS A 178 -7.08 -8.11 0.43
C LYS A 178 -6.87 -7.25 -0.81
N ALA A 179 -7.95 -6.83 -1.42
CA ALA A 179 -7.95 -5.94 -2.56
C ALA A 179 -8.99 -4.84 -2.44
N ILE A 180 -8.69 -3.68 -3.01
CA ILE A 180 -9.69 -2.64 -3.22
C ILE A 180 -10.21 -2.80 -4.64
N ILE A 181 -11.49 -3.12 -4.75
CA ILE A 181 -12.17 -3.33 -6.02
C ILE A 181 -13.27 -2.30 -6.25
N ALA A 182 -13.56 -2.05 -7.51
CA ALA A 182 -14.75 -1.36 -7.95
C ALA A 182 -15.63 -2.37 -8.70
N TRP A 183 -16.83 -2.60 -8.24
CA TRP A 183 -17.79 -3.56 -8.79
C TRP A 183 -19.02 -2.84 -9.34
N ASN A 184 -19.43 -3.25 -10.52
CA ASN A 184 -20.68 -2.78 -11.14
C ASN A 184 -21.74 -3.89 -10.97
N PRO A 185 -22.76 -3.71 -10.11
CA PRO A 185 -23.76 -4.74 -9.83
C PRO A 185 -24.67 -5.03 -11.02
N LYS A 186 -24.77 -4.13 -12.01
CA LYS A 186 -25.60 -4.34 -13.20
C LYS A 186 -24.92 -5.17 -14.27
N THR A 187 -23.62 -4.98 -14.47
CA THR A 187 -22.84 -5.68 -15.48
C THR A 187 -22.00 -6.82 -14.92
N ASN A 188 -21.92 -6.91 -13.60
CA ASN A 188 -21.02 -7.80 -12.86
C ASN A 188 -19.54 -7.62 -13.18
N GLU A 189 -19.17 -6.46 -13.71
CA GLU A 189 -17.79 -6.11 -14.04
C GLU A 189 -17.03 -5.67 -12.78
N VAL A 190 -15.81 -6.16 -12.61
CA VAL A 190 -14.89 -5.79 -11.54
C VAL A 190 -13.68 -5.08 -12.12
N ARG A 191 -13.28 -3.97 -11.51
CA ARG A 191 -12.10 -3.17 -11.83
C ARG A 191 -11.27 -2.87 -10.57
N SER A 192 -10.09 -2.28 -10.75
CA SER A 192 -9.35 -1.74 -9.62
C SER A 192 -10.14 -0.61 -8.94
N GLY A 193 -10.29 -0.71 -7.62
CA GLY A 193 -10.89 0.33 -6.80
C GLY A 193 -9.91 1.42 -6.35
N GLN A 194 -8.64 1.30 -6.72
CA GLN A 194 -7.59 2.29 -6.40
C GLN A 194 -7.60 3.51 -7.34
N VAL A 195 -8.43 3.49 -8.35
CA VAL A 195 -8.63 4.56 -9.34
C VAL A 195 -10.11 4.76 -9.59
N LYS A 196 -10.50 5.90 -10.16
CA LYS A 196 -11.90 6.16 -10.50
C LYS A 196 -12.38 5.17 -11.56
N ALA A 197 -13.28 4.27 -11.19
CA ALA A 197 -13.81 3.23 -12.08
C ALA A 197 -14.92 3.71 -13.04
N GLY A 198 -15.50 4.89 -12.79
CA GLY A 198 -16.58 5.47 -13.61
C GLY A 198 -17.96 5.34 -12.97
N LYS A 199 -18.99 5.74 -13.71
CA LYS A 199 -20.38 5.68 -13.24
C LYS A 199 -20.88 4.23 -13.12
N GLY A 200 -21.65 3.94 -12.08
CA GLY A 200 -22.28 2.64 -11.85
C GLY A 200 -21.41 1.63 -11.13
N PHE A 201 -20.20 2.01 -10.73
CA PHE A 201 -19.33 1.20 -9.90
C PHE A 201 -19.44 1.59 -8.43
N GLU A 202 -19.47 0.58 -7.57
CA GLU A 202 -19.39 0.67 -6.12
C GLU A 202 -18.00 0.21 -5.66
N TYR A 203 -17.47 0.81 -4.60
CA TYR A 203 -16.12 0.50 -4.11
C TYR A 203 -16.20 -0.42 -2.89
N TRP A 204 -15.42 -1.49 -2.92
CA TRP A 204 -15.43 -2.53 -1.91
C TRP A 204 -14.02 -2.90 -1.48
N LEU A 205 -13.87 -3.22 -0.19
CA LEU A 205 -12.70 -3.91 0.33
C LEU A 205 -12.99 -5.41 0.34
N LEU A 206 -12.34 -6.15 -0.55
CA LEU A 206 -12.45 -7.59 -0.64
C LEU A 206 -11.33 -8.25 0.16
N LYS A 207 -11.67 -9.00 1.20
CA LYS A 207 -10.74 -9.88 1.89
C LYS A 207 -10.73 -11.24 1.21
N PHE A 208 -9.55 -11.77 0.92
CA PHE A 208 -9.43 -13.08 0.29
C PHE A 208 -9.60 -14.19 1.32
N ASP A 209 -10.43 -15.17 1.01
CA ASP A 209 -10.64 -16.37 1.80
C ASP A 209 -9.77 -17.53 1.29
N GLY A 210 -9.20 -18.32 2.19
CA GLY A 210 -8.41 -19.49 1.86
C GLY A 210 -7.05 -19.20 1.20
N VAL A 211 -6.46 -18.04 1.45
CA VAL A 211 -5.12 -17.70 0.97
C VAL A 211 -4.07 -18.40 1.81
N SER A 212 -3.29 -19.28 1.20
CA SER A 212 -2.18 -19.96 1.87
C SER A 212 -1.02 -19.01 2.20
N GLY A 213 -0.39 -19.18 3.37
CA GLY A 213 0.73 -18.35 3.82
C GLY A 213 0.34 -17.02 4.47
N ASN A 214 -0.95 -16.79 4.64
CA ASN A 214 -1.50 -15.63 5.33
C ASN A 214 -1.41 -15.80 6.86
N LYS A 215 -0.18 -16.05 7.34
CA LYS A 215 0.08 -16.27 8.78
C LYS A 215 0.09 -14.92 9.51
N ASP A 216 -1.02 -14.58 10.12
CA ASP A 216 -1.04 -13.76 11.31
C ASP A 216 -0.73 -14.65 12.53
N LYS A 217 -0.83 -14.23 13.74
CA LYS A 217 -0.54 -15.00 14.96
C LYS A 217 -1.21 -16.38 15.03
N GLU A 218 -2.08 -16.71 14.10
CA GLU A 218 -2.86 -17.92 14.04
C GLU A 218 -2.47 -18.81 12.86
N LEU A 219 -2.62 -20.09 13.07
CA LEU A 219 -2.42 -21.20 12.15
C LEU A 219 -3.37 -21.04 10.96
N GLU A 220 -2.89 -20.95 9.76
CA GLU A 220 -3.59 -21.05 8.47
C GLU A 220 -5.03 -20.49 8.40
N ASP A 221 -5.31 -19.71 7.39
CA ASP A 221 -6.65 -19.16 7.09
C ASP A 221 -7.45 -20.23 6.31
N PRO A 222 -8.26 -21.09 6.99
CA PRO A 222 -8.98 -22.13 6.30
C PRO A 222 -10.05 -21.53 5.39
N LYS A 223 -10.39 -22.23 4.30
CA LYS A 223 -11.51 -21.87 3.45
C LYS A 223 -12.80 -21.83 4.27
N GLY A 224 -13.61 -20.78 4.09
CA GLY A 224 -14.87 -20.59 4.78
C GLY A 224 -14.84 -19.55 5.91
N TYR A 225 -13.69 -19.02 6.27
CA TYR A 225 -13.58 -17.94 7.26
C TYR A 225 -14.36 -16.70 6.84
N GLY A 226 -14.38 -16.38 5.54
CA GLY A 226 -15.17 -15.28 5.00
C GLY A 226 -16.66 -15.45 5.22
N MET A 227 -17.18 -16.68 5.22
CA MET A 227 -18.59 -16.97 5.55
C MET A 227 -18.89 -16.71 7.02
N ILE A 228 -17.94 -17.03 7.91
CA ILE A 228 -18.05 -16.76 9.35
C ILE A 228 -18.06 -15.25 9.60
N GLU A 229 -17.10 -14.52 9.01
CA GLU A 229 -17.05 -13.04 9.13
C GLU A 229 -18.32 -12.37 8.59
N TYR A 230 -18.90 -12.91 7.51
CA TYR A 230 -20.15 -12.38 6.94
C TYR A 230 -21.37 -12.64 7.85
N ALA A 231 -21.35 -13.73 8.60
CA ALA A 231 -22.47 -14.12 9.47
C ALA A 231 -22.51 -13.35 10.80
N TYR A 232 -21.39 -12.73 11.21
CA TYR A 232 -21.26 -11.91 12.42
C TYR A 232 -21.48 -10.43 12.13
#